data_122498a8a9e6b889c1fd99db41aa61ff
#
_entry.id   122498a8a9e6b889c1fd99db41aa61ff
#
_cell.length_a   1.000
_cell.length_b   1.000
_cell.length_c   1.000
_cell.angle_alpha   90.00
_cell.angle_beta   90.00
_cell.angle_gamma   90.00
#
_symmetry.space_group_name_H-M   'P 1'
#
loop_
_entity.id
_entity.type
_entity.pdbx_description
1 polymer ?
#
loop_
_entity_poly.entity_id
_entity_poly.type
_entity_poly.pdbx_seq_one_letter_code
_entity_poly.pdbx_strand_id
1 'polypeptide(L)'
;MSAASLTTKFIEISNVEQTFKTAKGPFQALRDIHLNVAKGEFVALIGHSGCGKSTLLNLIAGLTRPTHGTLLCANREIAGPGPERAVVFQNHSLLPWLTCFENIHLGVERVFGATETKAQLKARTDAALALVGLTPATHKRPGEISGGMKQRVAIARALAMEPKVLLMDEP
;
A
#
# COMPACT_ATOMS: atom_id res chain seq x y z
N MET A 1 -2.10 39.49 9.04
CA MET A 1 -1.36 38.34 9.64
C MET A 1 -2.10 37.09 9.23
N SER A 2 -1.63 36.43 8.18
CA SER A 2 -2.27 35.21 7.62
C SER A 2 -1.97 34.05 8.54
N ALA A 3 -3.02 33.41 9.10
CA ALA A 3 -2.90 32.16 9.83
C ALA A 3 -2.45 31.08 8.83
N ALA A 4 -1.17 30.75 8.85
CA ALA A 4 -0.69 29.55 8.18
C ALA A 4 -1.41 28.35 8.83
N SER A 5 -2.36 27.79 8.11
CA SER A 5 -2.98 26.50 8.46
C SER A 5 -1.85 25.50 8.69
N LEU A 6 -1.65 25.08 9.92
CA LEU A 6 -0.78 23.97 10.28
C LEU A 6 -1.41 22.71 9.66
N THR A 7 -1.15 22.47 8.38
CA THR A 7 -1.47 21.19 7.74
C THR A 7 -0.73 20.12 8.52
N THR A 8 -1.49 19.36 9.29
CA THR A 8 -0.94 18.25 10.10
C THR A 8 -0.29 17.27 9.15
N LYS A 9 1.04 17.22 9.17
CA LYS A 9 1.83 16.25 8.42
C LYS A 9 1.39 14.85 8.84
N PHE A 10 0.99 14.04 7.88
CA PHE A 10 0.55 12.67 8.12
C PHE A 10 1.64 11.66 7.80
N ILE A 11 2.41 11.91 6.73
CA ILE A 11 3.66 11.22 6.44
C ILE A 11 4.77 12.27 6.47
N GLU A 12 5.85 11.98 7.19
CA GLU A 12 7.05 12.81 7.25
C GLU A 12 8.26 11.95 6.90
N ILE A 13 9.03 12.41 5.94
CA ILE A 13 10.27 11.79 5.49
C ILE A 13 11.37 12.84 5.63
N SER A 14 12.40 12.51 6.41
CA SER A 14 13.48 13.44 6.73
C SER A 14 14.84 12.79 6.54
N ASN A 15 15.66 13.36 5.65
CA ASN A 15 17.03 12.94 5.35
C ASN A 15 17.15 11.45 5.02
N VAL A 16 16.16 10.88 4.30
CA VAL A 16 16.12 9.45 4.03
C VAL A 16 17.07 9.08 2.92
N GLU A 17 17.93 8.10 3.23
CA GLU A 17 18.82 7.46 2.27
C GLU A 17 18.56 5.95 2.23
N GLN A 18 18.72 5.37 1.05
CA GLN A 18 18.66 3.92 0.88
C GLN A 18 19.79 3.43 -0.01
N THR A 19 20.63 2.59 0.58
CA THR A 19 21.73 1.91 -0.11
C THR A 19 21.57 0.41 -0.02
N PHE A 20 21.56 -0.26 -1.17
CA PHE A 20 21.51 -1.72 -1.26
C PHE A 20 22.91 -2.29 -1.46
N LYS A 21 23.21 -3.40 -0.78
CA LYS A 21 24.42 -4.19 -1.04
C LYS A 21 24.17 -5.06 -2.25
N THR A 22 24.97 -4.89 -3.31
CA THR A 22 24.89 -5.72 -4.52
C THR A 22 26.20 -6.45 -4.77
N ALA A 23 26.18 -7.47 -5.62
CA ALA A 23 27.40 -8.19 -6.01
C ALA A 23 28.48 -7.29 -6.68
N LYS A 24 28.05 -6.14 -7.23
CA LYS A 24 28.93 -5.13 -7.86
C LYS A 24 29.35 -4.01 -6.91
N GLY A 25 29.01 -4.11 -5.62
CA GLY A 25 29.25 -3.08 -4.62
C GLY A 25 27.97 -2.39 -4.14
N PRO A 26 28.08 -1.38 -3.28
CA PRO A 26 26.91 -0.63 -2.76
C PRO A 26 26.24 0.17 -3.87
N PHE A 27 24.90 0.10 -3.95
CA PHE A 27 24.08 0.87 -4.87
C PHE A 27 23.16 1.80 -4.07
N GLN A 28 23.37 3.12 -4.19
CA GLN A 28 22.55 4.13 -3.55
C GLN A 28 21.30 4.39 -4.41
N ALA A 29 20.15 3.92 -3.95
CA ALA A 29 18.86 4.06 -4.64
C ALA A 29 18.15 5.37 -4.29
N LEU A 30 18.31 5.86 -3.05
CA LEU A 30 17.76 7.13 -2.59
C LEU A 30 18.84 7.91 -1.84
N ARG A 31 18.84 9.23 -2.04
CA ARG A 31 19.80 10.14 -1.39
C ARG A 31 19.08 11.38 -0.92
N ASP A 32 19.20 11.68 0.38
CA ASP A 32 18.72 12.90 1.03
C ASP A 32 17.27 13.26 0.67
N ILE A 33 16.35 12.28 0.83
CA ILE A 33 14.95 12.47 0.49
C ILE A 33 14.22 13.18 1.63
N HIS A 34 13.50 14.24 1.28
CA HIS A 34 12.59 14.98 2.15
C HIS A 34 11.22 15.04 1.50
N LEU A 35 10.18 14.61 2.21
CA LEU A 35 8.80 14.68 1.74
C LEU A 35 7.85 14.79 2.94
N ASN A 36 6.89 15.68 2.84
CA ASN A 36 5.79 15.76 3.79
C ASN A 36 4.48 15.58 3.03
N VAL A 37 3.60 14.73 3.55
CA VAL A 37 2.26 14.51 2.99
C VAL A 37 1.24 14.81 4.07
N ALA A 38 0.27 15.66 3.77
CA ALA A 38 -0.82 16.00 4.67
C ALA A 38 -1.89 14.90 4.68
N LYS A 39 -2.72 14.89 5.72
CA LYS A 39 -3.86 13.98 5.77
C LYS A 39 -4.86 14.30 4.64
N GLY A 40 -5.23 13.28 3.86
CA GLY A 40 -6.16 13.39 2.73
C GLY A 40 -5.52 13.96 1.46
N GLU A 41 -4.20 14.19 1.46
CA GLU A 41 -3.49 14.64 0.27
C GLU A 41 -3.27 13.50 -0.72
N PHE A 42 -3.37 13.81 -2.01
CA PHE A 42 -3.00 12.92 -3.10
C PHE A 42 -1.66 13.38 -3.68
N VAL A 43 -0.68 12.49 -3.67
CA VAL A 43 0.68 12.75 -4.16
C VAL A 43 1.03 11.80 -5.29
N ALA A 44 1.49 12.33 -6.43
CA ALA A 44 2.01 11.55 -7.53
C ALA A 44 3.54 11.65 -7.60
N LEU A 45 4.21 10.50 -7.56
CA LEU A 45 5.66 10.40 -7.76
C LEU A 45 5.94 10.15 -9.25
N ILE A 46 6.52 11.14 -9.92
CA ILE A 46 6.84 11.07 -11.36
C ILE A 46 8.35 10.98 -11.55
N GLY A 47 8.80 10.14 -12.47
CA GLY A 47 10.20 9.97 -12.83
C GLY A 47 10.43 8.76 -13.72
N HIS A 48 11.59 8.69 -14.36
CA HIS A 48 11.97 7.57 -15.22
C HIS A 48 12.08 6.24 -14.46
N SER A 49 12.09 5.13 -15.19
CA SER A 49 12.29 3.79 -14.59
C SER A 49 13.63 3.74 -13.84
N GLY A 50 13.65 3.12 -12.66
CA GLY A 50 14.85 2.97 -11.84
C GLY A 50 15.26 4.20 -11.01
N CYS A 51 14.50 5.31 -11.02
CA CYS A 51 14.83 6.50 -10.22
C CYS A 51 14.48 6.39 -8.71
N GLY A 52 14.01 5.24 -8.24
CA GLY A 52 13.78 4.99 -6.81
C GLY A 52 12.33 5.11 -6.32
N LYS A 53 11.32 5.32 -7.19
CA LYS A 53 9.90 5.45 -6.80
C LYS A 53 9.40 4.27 -5.97
N SER A 54 9.55 3.04 -6.48
CA SER A 54 9.16 1.82 -5.77
C SER A 54 9.97 1.61 -4.49
N THR A 55 11.24 2.04 -4.46
CA THR A 55 12.06 2.00 -3.25
C THR A 55 11.46 2.91 -2.17
N LEU A 56 11.07 4.15 -2.53
CA LEU A 56 10.45 5.08 -1.60
C LEU A 56 9.09 4.56 -1.11
N LEU A 57 8.26 4.01 -2.01
CA LEU A 57 6.99 3.38 -1.64
C LEU A 57 7.19 2.21 -0.66
N ASN A 58 8.19 1.36 -0.87
CA ASN A 58 8.51 0.25 0.03
C ASN A 58 8.98 0.72 1.41
N LEU A 59 9.70 1.84 1.50
CA LEU A 59 10.07 2.45 2.78
C LEU A 59 8.83 2.99 3.50
N ILE A 60 7.94 3.70 2.81
CA ILE A 60 6.69 4.21 3.39
C ILE A 60 5.78 3.05 3.82
N ALA A 61 5.73 1.96 3.05
CA ALA A 61 4.99 0.76 3.41
C ALA A 61 5.57 0.03 4.65
N GLY A 62 6.83 0.32 5.00
CA GLY A 62 7.55 -0.38 6.06
C GLY A 62 8.08 -1.76 5.64
N LEU A 63 8.11 -2.06 4.33
CA LEU A 63 8.64 -3.33 3.79
C LEU A 63 10.16 -3.37 3.80
N THR A 64 10.79 -2.20 3.81
CA THR A 64 12.24 -2.01 3.90
C THR A 64 12.53 -0.92 4.91
N ARG A 65 13.63 -1.02 5.64
CA ARG A 65 14.10 0.04 6.53
C ARG A 65 15.11 0.93 5.80
N PRO A 66 15.11 2.24 6.04
CA PRO A 66 16.08 3.14 5.42
C PRO A 66 17.49 2.86 5.99
N THR A 67 18.51 3.16 5.19
CA THR A 67 19.91 3.11 5.63
C THR A 67 20.20 4.27 6.59
N HIS A 68 19.66 5.46 6.31
CA HIS A 68 19.72 6.66 7.13
C HIS A 68 18.42 7.45 7.04
N GLY A 69 18.20 8.34 8.00
CA GLY A 69 17.04 9.20 8.07
C GLY A 69 15.86 8.57 8.80
N THR A 70 14.72 9.28 8.80
CA THR A 70 13.53 8.89 9.56
C THR A 70 12.28 8.99 8.71
N LEU A 71 11.39 8.01 8.85
CA LEU A 71 10.04 8.03 8.26
C LEU A 71 9.01 7.93 9.38
N LEU A 72 8.07 8.88 9.41
CA LEU A 72 6.96 8.88 10.35
C LEU A 72 5.63 8.76 9.60
N CYS A 73 4.67 8.06 10.19
CA CYS A 73 3.28 8.02 9.77
C CYS A 73 2.40 8.32 10.99
N ALA A 74 1.58 9.37 10.92
CA ALA A 74 0.76 9.85 12.04
C ALA A 74 1.59 10.03 13.33
N ASN A 75 2.74 10.69 13.24
CA ASN A 75 3.72 10.97 14.32
C ASN A 75 4.34 9.72 14.97
N ARG A 76 4.28 8.56 14.29
CA ARG A 76 4.92 7.32 14.76
C ARG A 76 5.93 6.84 13.74
N GLU A 77 7.08 6.39 14.18
CA GLU A 77 8.12 5.84 13.32
C GLU A 77 7.61 4.59 12.59
N ILE A 78 7.91 4.50 11.29
CA ILE A 78 7.61 3.33 10.47
C ILE A 78 8.66 2.25 10.74
N ALA A 79 8.41 1.42 11.74
CA ALA A 79 9.32 0.33 12.13
C ALA A 79 9.13 -0.94 11.28
N GLY A 80 8.00 -1.09 10.60
CA GLY A 80 7.65 -2.25 9.78
C GLY A 80 6.29 -2.10 9.10
N PRO A 81 5.80 -3.14 8.39
CA PRO A 81 4.48 -3.14 7.78
C PRO A 81 3.37 -3.00 8.83
N GLY A 82 2.30 -2.29 8.47
CA GLY A 82 1.14 -2.11 9.34
C GLY A 82 -0.15 -2.00 8.54
N PRO A 83 -1.31 -2.38 9.13
CA PRO A 83 -2.60 -2.38 8.44
C PRO A 83 -3.08 -0.99 8.03
N GLU A 84 -2.54 0.06 8.65
CA GLU A 84 -2.83 1.44 8.31
C GLU A 84 -2.21 1.89 6.97
N ARG A 85 -1.32 1.10 6.37
CA ARG A 85 -0.65 1.38 5.09
C ARG A 85 -0.83 0.19 4.14
N ALA A 86 -1.76 0.32 3.20
CA ALA A 86 -1.96 -0.71 2.18
C ALA A 86 -1.17 -0.41 0.91
N VAL A 87 -0.70 -1.46 0.26
CA VAL A 87 0.07 -1.38 -0.99
C VAL A 87 -0.65 -2.13 -2.11
N VAL A 88 -0.79 -1.46 -3.24
CA VAL A 88 -1.16 -2.08 -4.52
C VAL A 88 0.10 -2.16 -5.36
N PHE A 89 0.60 -3.38 -5.59
CA PHE A 89 1.82 -3.63 -6.35
C PHE A 89 1.54 -3.71 -7.86
N GLN A 90 2.52 -3.38 -8.66
CA GLN A 90 2.50 -3.49 -10.13
C GLN A 90 2.11 -4.89 -10.61
N ASN A 91 2.57 -5.94 -9.96
CA ASN A 91 2.29 -7.34 -10.31
C ASN A 91 1.03 -7.92 -9.66
N HIS A 92 0.12 -7.09 -9.13
CA HIS A 92 -1.14 -7.44 -8.45
C HIS A 92 -0.97 -8.27 -7.16
N SER A 93 0.06 -9.09 -7.03
CA SER A 93 0.38 -9.95 -5.86
C SER A 93 -0.82 -10.74 -5.33
N LEU A 94 -1.64 -11.31 -6.25
CA LEU A 94 -2.74 -12.20 -5.90
C LEU A 94 -2.21 -13.62 -5.67
N LEU A 95 -2.80 -14.29 -4.69
CA LEU A 95 -2.52 -15.71 -4.41
C LEU A 95 -3.25 -16.56 -5.45
N PRO A 96 -2.53 -17.29 -6.34
CA PRO A 96 -3.13 -17.93 -7.51
C PRO A 96 -4.06 -19.10 -7.16
N TRP A 97 -3.94 -19.70 -5.98
CA TRP A 97 -4.78 -20.78 -5.48
C TRP A 97 -6.06 -20.30 -4.79
N LEU A 98 -6.18 -19.00 -4.48
CA LEU A 98 -7.35 -18.39 -3.88
C LEU A 98 -8.25 -17.77 -4.95
N THR A 99 -9.56 -17.76 -4.71
CA THR A 99 -10.56 -17.05 -5.50
C THR A 99 -10.41 -15.53 -5.35
N CYS A 100 -11.14 -14.73 -6.15
CA CYS A 100 -11.19 -13.28 -5.97
C CYS A 100 -11.71 -12.91 -4.57
N PHE A 101 -12.75 -13.60 -4.10
CA PHE A 101 -13.28 -13.41 -2.74
C PHE A 101 -12.22 -13.68 -1.69
N GLU A 102 -11.59 -14.84 -1.74
CA GLU A 102 -10.61 -15.27 -0.74
C GLU A 102 -9.37 -14.37 -0.72
N ASN A 103 -8.91 -13.87 -1.88
CA ASN A 103 -7.82 -12.89 -1.96
C ASN A 103 -8.14 -11.58 -1.22
N ILE A 104 -9.38 -11.10 -1.29
CA ILE A 104 -9.82 -9.89 -0.57
C ILE A 104 -10.06 -10.24 0.90
N HIS A 105 -10.75 -11.36 1.17
CA HIS A 105 -11.12 -11.79 2.50
C HIS A 105 -9.92 -11.98 3.44
N LEU A 106 -8.80 -12.45 2.90
CA LEU A 106 -7.55 -12.60 3.65
C LEU A 106 -7.10 -11.29 4.31
N GLY A 107 -7.20 -10.17 3.58
CA GLY A 107 -6.88 -8.84 4.11
C GLY A 107 -7.89 -8.39 5.17
N VAL A 108 -9.18 -8.59 4.89
CA VAL A 108 -10.28 -8.25 5.81
C VAL A 108 -10.15 -9.04 7.12
N GLU A 109 -9.95 -10.35 7.04
CA GLU A 109 -9.80 -11.21 8.21
C GLU A 109 -8.58 -10.84 9.03
N ARG A 110 -7.47 -10.48 8.38
CA ARG A 110 -6.24 -10.06 9.08
C ARG A 110 -6.44 -8.82 9.93
N VAL A 111 -7.25 -7.86 9.45
CA VAL A 111 -7.47 -6.57 10.12
C VAL A 111 -8.61 -6.65 11.14
N PHE A 112 -9.72 -7.27 10.78
CA PHE A 112 -10.96 -7.23 11.55
C PHE A 112 -11.34 -8.54 12.23
N GLY A 113 -10.63 -9.63 11.97
CA GLY A 113 -10.98 -10.97 12.44
C GLY A 113 -11.04 -11.14 13.95
N ALA A 114 -10.33 -10.27 14.71
CA ALA A 114 -10.38 -10.26 16.17
C ALA A 114 -11.61 -9.49 16.75
N THR A 115 -12.25 -8.63 15.93
CA THR A 115 -13.28 -7.69 16.39
C THR A 115 -14.65 -7.90 15.74
N GLU A 116 -14.69 -8.57 14.59
CA GLU A 116 -15.91 -8.75 13.80
C GLU A 116 -16.30 -10.23 13.65
N THR A 117 -17.60 -10.46 13.50
CA THR A 117 -18.16 -11.79 13.23
C THR A 117 -17.86 -12.25 11.79
N LYS A 118 -17.90 -13.55 11.54
CA LYS A 118 -17.74 -14.12 10.17
C LYS A 118 -18.71 -13.50 9.16
N ALA A 119 -19.94 -13.20 9.57
CA ALA A 119 -20.94 -12.59 8.72
C ALA A 119 -20.55 -11.14 8.33
N GLN A 120 -20.00 -10.36 9.26
CA GLN A 120 -19.52 -9.01 9.02
C GLN A 120 -18.28 -9.01 8.11
N LEU A 121 -17.31 -9.89 8.36
CA LEU A 121 -16.14 -10.05 7.49
C LEU A 121 -16.53 -10.41 6.05
N LYS A 122 -17.50 -11.32 5.90
CA LYS A 122 -18.05 -11.66 4.59
C LYS A 122 -18.71 -10.45 3.91
N ALA A 123 -19.53 -9.71 4.63
CA ALA A 123 -20.20 -8.53 4.10
C ALA A 123 -19.21 -7.44 3.63
N ARG A 124 -18.12 -7.20 4.37
CA ARG A 124 -17.03 -6.29 3.93
C ARG A 124 -16.40 -6.77 2.62
N THR A 125 -16.13 -8.06 2.52
CA THR A 125 -15.51 -8.66 1.32
C THR A 125 -16.44 -8.54 0.12
N ASP A 126 -17.74 -8.83 0.29
CA ASP A 126 -18.74 -8.71 -0.78
C ASP A 126 -18.90 -7.23 -1.23
N ALA A 127 -18.91 -6.30 -0.27
CA ALA A 127 -18.96 -4.87 -0.57
C ALA A 127 -17.72 -4.40 -1.37
N ALA A 128 -16.53 -4.88 -1.02
CA ALA A 128 -15.30 -4.56 -1.75
C ALA A 128 -15.32 -5.12 -3.19
N LEU A 129 -15.83 -6.33 -3.40
CA LEU A 129 -16.04 -6.89 -4.74
C LEU A 129 -17.04 -6.09 -5.56
N ALA A 130 -18.15 -5.69 -4.93
CA ALA A 130 -19.17 -4.88 -5.59
C ALA A 130 -18.63 -3.50 -5.97
N LEU A 131 -17.84 -2.85 -5.11
CA LEU A 131 -17.23 -1.54 -5.36
C LEU A 131 -16.40 -1.51 -6.64
N VAL A 132 -15.70 -2.62 -6.95
CA VAL A 132 -14.88 -2.72 -8.18
C VAL A 132 -15.59 -3.43 -9.34
N GLY A 133 -16.89 -3.73 -9.20
CA GLY A 133 -17.71 -4.37 -10.25
C GLY A 133 -17.31 -5.82 -10.52
N LEU A 134 -16.85 -6.57 -9.53
CA LEU A 134 -16.37 -7.95 -9.67
C LEU A 134 -17.25 -9.00 -8.97
N THR A 135 -18.46 -8.66 -8.55
CA THR A 135 -19.42 -9.62 -7.99
C THR A 135 -19.61 -10.88 -8.87
N PRO A 136 -19.70 -10.80 -10.22
CA PRO A 136 -19.80 -12.00 -11.05
C PRO A 136 -18.56 -12.89 -11.08
N ALA A 137 -17.42 -12.38 -10.61
CA ALA A 137 -16.13 -13.08 -10.57
C ALA A 137 -15.74 -13.56 -9.16
N THR A 138 -16.64 -13.47 -8.19
CA THR A 138 -16.41 -13.80 -6.77
C THR A 138 -15.65 -15.13 -6.58
N HIS A 139 -16.07 -16.19 -7.30
CA HIS A 139 -15.52 -17.53 -7.19
C HIS A 139 -14.42 -17.86 -8.20
N LYS A 140 -14.05 -16.93 -9.09
CA LYS A 140 -12.98 -17.13 -10.07
C LYS A 140 -11.61 -16.96 -9.41
N ARG A 141 -10.63 -17.73 -9.91
CA ARG A 141 -9.23 -17.62 -9.52
C ARG A 141 -8.48 -16.62 -10.43
N PRO A 142 -7.31 -16.13 -10.01
CA PRO A 142 -6.51 -15.19 -10.82
C PRO A 142 -6.21 -15.69 -12.24
N GLY A 143 -6.04 -17.00 -12.43
CA GLY A 143 -5.84 -17.60 -13.76
C GLY A 143 -7.04 -17.50 -14.72
N GLU A 144 -8.25 -17.25 -14.19
CA GLU A 144 -9.51 -17.24 -14.93
C GLU A 144 -10.03 -15.83 -15.23
N ILE A 145 -9.28 -14.81 -14.86
CA ILE A 145 -9.66 -13.39 -15.02
C ILE A 145 -8.60 -12.59 -15.77
N SER A 146 -9.02 -11.50 -16.40
CA SER A 146 -8.12 -10.62 -17.15
C SER A 146 -7.15 -9.84 -16.23
N GLY A 147 -6.07 -9.26 -16.80
CA GLY A 147 -5.12 -8.43 -16.07
C GLY A 147 -5.79 -7.26 -15.35
N GLY A 148 -6.68 -6.53 -16.04
CA GLY A 148 -7.43 -5.43 -15.41
C GLY A 148 -8.39 -5.89 -14.31
N MET A 149 -8.93 -7.12 -14.37
CA MET A 149 -9.69 -7.68 -13.25
C MET A 149 -8.79 -8.03 -12.07
N LYS A 150 -7.59 -8.58 -12.32
CA LYS A 150 -6.59 -8.83 -11.26
C LYS A 150 -6.23 -7.56 -10.53
N GLN A 151 -6.02 -6.46 -11.28
CA GLN A 151 -5.73 -5.15 -10.71
C GLN A 151 -6.87 -4.67 -9.82
N ARG A 152 -8.11 -4.78 -10.29
CA ARG A 152 -9.29 -4.42 -9.48
C ARG A 152 -9.43 -5.27 -8.22
N VAL A 153 -9.12 -6.57 -8.25
CA VAL A 153 -9.08 -7.41 -7.04
C VAL A 153 -8.00 -6.92 -6.06
N ALA A 154 -6.80 -6.57 -6.55
CA ALA A 154 -5.72 -6.05 -5.71
C ALA A 154 -6.10 -4.72 -5.05
N ILE A 155 -6.74 -3.81 -5.79
CA ILE A 155 -7.28 -2.54 -5.27
C ILE A 155 -8.37 -2.80 -4.23
N ALA A 156 -9.33 -3.69 -4.53
CA ALA A 156 -10.40 -4.05 -3.60
C ALA A 156 -9.86 -4.63 -2.29
N ARG A 157 -8.84 -5.51 -2.38
CA ARG A 157 -8.15 -6.06 -1.20
C ARG A 157 -7.52 -4.95 -0.35
N ALA A 158 -6.85 -4.00 -0.98
CA ALA A 158 -6.24 -2.88 -0.27
C ALA A 158 -7.28 -1.98 0.40
N LEU A 159 -8.34 -1.60 -0.31
CA LEU A 159 -9.40 -0.73 0.20
C LEU A 159 -10.24 -1.40 1.29
N ALA A 160 -10.49 -2.71 1.20
CA ALA A 160 -11.27 -3.47 2.17
C ALA A 160 -10.65 -3.48 3.58
N MET A 161 -9.35 -3.23 3.69
CA MET A 161 -8.64 -3.09 4.97
C MET A 161 -8.83 -1.72 5.62
N GLU A 162 -9.49 -0.76 4.98
CA GLU A 162 -9.70 0.62 5.44
C GLU A 162 -8.38 1.32 5.84
N PRO A 163 -7.36 1.32 4.97
CA PRO A 163 -6.07 1.89 5.31
C PRO A 163 -6.15 3.40 5.42
N LYS A 164 -5.27 3.98 6.24
CA LYS A 164 -5.08 5.45 6.33
C LYS A 164 -4.21 5.99 5.21
N VAL A 165 -3.35 5.15 4.65
CA VAL A 165 -2.46 5.43 3.52
C VAL A 165 -2.62 4.34 2.49
N LEU A 166 -2.92 4.72 1.25
CA LEU A 166 -2.93 3.84 0.10
C LEU A 166 -1.72 4.16 -0.79
N LEU A 167 -0.84 3.18 -0.96
CA LEU A 167 0.33 3.27 -1.81
C LEU A 167 0.07 2.48 -3.09
N MET A 168 0.33 3.09 -4.25
CA MET A 168 0.12 2.46 -5.54
C MET A 168 1.41 2.53 -6.35
N ASP A 169 1.93 1.38 -6.77
CA ASP A 169 3.13 1.26 -7.59
C ASP A 169 2.72 0.86 -9.01
N GLU A 170 2.65 1.84 -9.92
CA GLU A 170 2.22 1.70 -11.32
C GLU A 170 0.92 0.88 -11.47
N PRO A 171 -0.21 1.35 -10.84
CA PRO A 171 -1.44 0.60 -10.75
C PRO A 171 -2.21 0.50 -12.08
#